data_c441188e0498bce269aa67beeaa2cadf
#
_entry.id   c441188e0498bce269aa67beeaa2cadf
#
_cell.length_a   1.000
_cell.length_b   1.000
_cell.length_c   1.000
_cell.angle_alpha   90.00
_cell.angle_beta   90.00
_cell.angle_gamma   90.00
#
_symmetry.space_group_name_H-M   'P 1'
#
loop_
_entity.id
_entity.type
_entity.pdbx_description
1 polymer ?
#
loop_
_entity_poly.entity_id
_entity_poly.type
_entity_poly.pdbx_seq_one_letter_code
_entity_poly.pdbx_strand_id
1 'polypeptide(L)'
;MNRKLWLALILALTLVVIVGLIVVSTQRKTVYSGAVEDFLLPVEEYSWEREFAPEYVMIHFTSAVVEHRDDPLNMDYIRQIFVDYDISVHYIIDREGTVRCYVPEDRVAWHAGKGEWANDEKYTNKMNHYAIGIEIAAIGSQKDMEIYLTEEEYAALDDRFKGFSDAQYDALKLLVEDICARYGIPADRDHVIGHQDYSPSKNDPGELFDWSRILPH
;
A
#
# COMPACT_ATOMS: atom_id res chain seq x y z
N MET A 1 39.45 14.17 39.85
CA MET A 1 38.52 13.09 39.48
C MET A 1 39.31 12.05 38.67
N ASN A 2 39.27 10.76 39.11
CA ASN A 2 40.17 9.73 38.60
C ASN A 2 39.77 9.31 37.16
N ARG A 3 40.76 9.23 36.25
CA ARG A 3 40.57 8.89 34.80
C ARG A 3 39.76 7.61 34.59
N LYS A 4 39.85 6.65 35.53
CA LYS A 4 39.06 5.43 35.52
C LYS A 4 37.57 5.68 35.80
N LEU A 5 37.25 6.68 36.62
CA LEU A 5 35.86 7.04 36.95
C LEU A 5 35.20 7.77 35.75
N TRP A 6 35.94 8.57 35.00
CA TRP A 6 35.45 9.21 33.78
C TRP A 6 35.17 8.20 32.66
N LEU A 7 36.07 7.23 32.47
CA LEU A 7 35.84 6.15 31.49
C LEU A 7 34.61 5.26 31.83
N ALA A 8 34.43 4.98 33.13
CA ALA A 8 33.25 4.22 33.57
C ALA A 8 31.94 4.99 33.36
N LEU A 9 31.94 6.31 33.60
CA LEU A 9 30.77 7.17 33.35
C LEU A 9 30.44 7.29 31.85
N ILE A 10 31.43 7.42 30.97
CA ILE A 10 31.20 7.45 29.52
C ILE A 10 30.69 6.12 29.02
N LEU A 11 31.22 4.98 29.50
CA LEU A 11 30.74 3.65 29.12
C LEU A 11 29.30 3.42 29.61
N ALA A 12 28.95 3.89 30.80
CA ALA A 12 27.58 3.78 31.31
C ALA A 12 26.60 4.65 30.52
N LEU A 13 26.98 5.88 30.14
CA LEU A 13 26.15 6.75 29.32
C LEU A 13 25.95 6.20 27.90
N THR A 14 27.00 5.66 27.27
CA THR A 14 26.89 5.04 25.95
C THR A 14 26.01 3.79 25.99
N LEU A 15 26.11 2.98 27.05
CA LEU A 15 25.26 1.80 27.23
C LEU A 15 23.78 2.20 27.40
N VAL A 16 23.47 3.23 28.17
CA VAL A 16 22.12 3.77 28.36
C VAL A 16 21.54 4.30 27.05
N VAL A 17 22.35 5.01 26.25
CA VAL A 17 21.92 5.51 24.93
C VAL A 17 21.67 4.36 23.95
N ILE A 18 22.55 3.34 23.93
CA ILE A 18 22.38 2.17 23.05
C ILE A 18 21.16 1.35 23.49
N VAL A 19 20.96 1.12 24.78
CA VAL A 19 19.78 0.42 25.30
C VAL A 19 18.53 1.24 25.06
N GLY A 20 18.58 2.56 25.22
CA GLY A 20 17.46 3.47 24.88
C GLY A 20 17.11 3.42 23.39
N LEU A 21 18.09 3.44 22.48
CA LEU A 21 17.89 3.30 21.04
C LEU A 21 17.35 1.91 20.66
N ILE A 22 17.84 0.83 21.29
CA ILE A 22 17.33 -0.52 21.07
C ILE A 22 15.88 -0.64 21.59
N VAL A 23 15.56 -0.10 22.77
CA VAL A 23 14.20 -0.12 23.34
C VAL A 23 13.24 0.73 22.49
N VAL A 24 13.67 1.87 21.95
CA VAL A 24 12.87 2.69 21.03
C VAL A 24 12.68 1.96 19.69
N SER A 25 13.69 1.22 19.20
CA SER A 25 13.56 0.45 17.95
C SER A 25 12.71 -0.82 18.10
N THR A 26 12.60 -1.39 19.32
CA THR A 26 11.79 -2.60 19.60
C THR A 26 10.35 -2.29 20.02
N GLN A 27 9.97 -1.03 20.19
CA GLN A 27 8.61 -0.61 20.56
C GLN A 27 7.83 0.03 19.39
N ARG A 28 8.08 -0.35 18.13
CA ARG A 28 7.08 -0.14 17.09
C ARG A 28 6.02 -1.22 17.27
N LYS A 29 4.99 -0.90 18.08
CA LYS A 29 3.79 -1.69 18.19
C LYS A 29 3.19 -1.78 16.78
N THR A 30 3.27 -2.94 16.14
CA THR A 30 2.41 -3.21 14.99
C THR A 30 0.97 -3.10 15.47
N VAL A 31 0.24 -2.14 14.94
CA VAL A 31 -1.19 -1.93 15.24
C VAL A 31 -2.00 -2.95 14.44
N TYR A 32 -1.47 -3.34 13.27
CA TYR A 32 -2.08 -4.37 12.44
C TYR A 32 -2.01 -5.71 13.14
N SER A 33 -3.17 -6.19 13.61
CA SER A 33 -3.32 -7.47 14.30
C SER A 33 -3.61 -8.65 13.35
N GLY A 34 -3.77 -8.36 12.06
CA GLY A 34 -3.99 -9.36 11.02
C GLY A 34 -2.70 -10.04 10.58
N ALA A 35 -2.82 -11.26 10.08
CA ALA A 35 -1.70 -11.93 9.43
C ALA A 35 -1.46 -11.29 8.05
N VAL A 36 -0.20 -11.02 7.73
CA VAL A 36 0.24 -10.70 6.37
C VAL A 36 0.85 -11.97 5.79
N GLU A 37 0.31 -12.44 4.69
CA GLU A 37 0.86 -13.58 3.96
C GLU A 37 1.96 -13.10 3.01
N ASP A 38 3.12 -13.75 3.04
CA ASP A 38 4.17 -13.50 2.06
C ASP A 38 3.76 -14.09 0.71
N PHE A 39 3.62 -13.22 -0.29
CA PHE A 39 3.32 -13.58 -1.68
C PHE A 39 4.26 -12.84 -2.63
N LEU A 40 5.52 -12.72 -2.22
CA LEU A 40 6.52 -11.83 -2.79
C LEU A 40 6.73 -12.03 -4.29
N LEU A 41 6.82 -10.91 -4.99
CA LEU A 41 7.45 -10.84 -6.31
C LEU A 41 8.98 -10.98 -6.15
N PRO A 42 9.72 -11.33 -7.21
CA PRO A 42 11.18 -11.26 -7.22
C PRO A 42 11.63 -9.80 -6.97
N VAL A 43 11.91 -9.47 -5.71
CA VAL A 43 12.05 -8.07 -5.24
C VAL A 43 13.12 -7.28 -5.98
N GLU A 44 14.20 -7.92 -6.41
CA GLU A 44 15.29 -7.26 -7.17
C GLU A 44 14.87 -6.90 -8.60
N GLU A 45 13.83 -7.57 -9.14
CA GLU A 45 13.33 -7.35 -10.50
C GLU A 45 12.12 -6.40 -10.53
N TYR A 46 11.37 -6.29 -9.41
CA TYR A 46 10.09 -5.57 -9.33
C TYR A 46 10.10 -4.46 -8.28
N SER A 47 11.26 -4.01 -7.83
CA SER A 47 11.36 -2.90 -6.87
C SER A 47 12.74 -2.25 -6.91
N TRP A 48 12.82 -1.03 -6.36
CA TRP A 48 14.08 -0.34 -6.12
C TRP A 48 14.42 -0.33 -4.63
N GLU A 49 15.68 -0.02 -4.30
CA GLU A 49 16.06 0.30 -2.92
C GLU A 49 15.34 1.58 -2.46
N ARG A 50 14.86 1.59 -1.22
CA ARG A 50 14.16 2.76 -0.67
C ARG A 50 15.17 3.69 0.03
N GLU A 51 15.24 4.91 -0.47
CA GLU A 51 16.11 5.97 0.10
C GLU A 51 15.35 6.88 1.08
N PHE A 52 14.02 7.03 0.91
CA PHE A 52 13.20 7.94 1.68
C PHE A 52 12.12 7.17 2.46
N ALA A 53 11.83 7.62 3.70
CA ALA A 53 10.68 7.09 4.42
C ALA A 53 9.38 7.38 3.65
N PRO A 54 8.39 6.48 3.68
CA PRO A 54 7.07 6.75 3.13
C PRO A 54 6.42 7.96 3.82
N GLU A 55 5.75 8.79 3.03
CA GLU A 55 5.01 9.98 3.46
C GLU A 55 3.53 9.87 3.10
N TYR A 56 3.16 8.88 2.27
CA TYR A 56 1.82 8.66 1.75
C TYR A 56 1.45 7.18 1.77
N VAL A 57 0.15 6.93 1.80
CA VAL A 57 -0.45 5.64 1.43
C VAL A 57 -1.29 5.87 0.18
N MET A 58 -1.10 5.07 -0.87
CA MET A 58 -1.87 5.17 -2.10
C MET A 58 -2.73 3.93 -2.29
N ILE A 59 -4.03 4.16 -2.46
CA ILE A 59 -5.04 3.10 -2.59
C ILE A 59 -5.38 2.92 -4.07
N HIS A 60 -5.44 1.63 -4.46
CA HIS A 60 -5.76 1.17 -5.79
C HIS A 60 -6.82 0.08 -5.74
N PHE A 61 -7.37 -0.30 -6.90
CA PHE A 61 -8.01 -1.60 -7.09
C PHE A 61 -7.40 -2.34 -8.29
N THR A 62 -7.46 -3.67 -8.24
CA THR A 62 -6.94 -4.54 -9.30
C THR A 62 -7.84 -5.74 -9.53
N SER A 63 -7.83 -6.26 -10.76
CA SER A 63 -8.47 -7.53 -11.12
C SER A 63 -7.85 -8.11 -12.39
N ALA A 64 -8.03 -9.40 -12.59
CA ALA A 64 -7.68 -10.10 -13.83
C ALA A 64 -8.85 -10.19 -14.82
N VAL A 65 -9.80 -9.27 -14.77
CA VAL A 65 -11.08 -9.37 -15.49
C VAL A 65 -10.95 -9.38 -17.02
N VAL A 66 -9.88 -8.80 -17.55
CA VAL A 66 -9.65 -8.76 -19.01
C VAL A 66 -9.30 -10.16 -19.53
N GLU A 67 -8.41 -10.87 -18.81
CA GLU A 67 -7.87 -12.16 -19.19
C GLU A 67 -8.68 -13.33 -18.61
N HIS A 68 -9.30 -13.14 -17.42
CA HIS A 68 -9.91 -14.21 -16.62
C HIS A 68 -11.28 -13.80 -16.05
N ARG A 69 -12.30 -13.65 -16.92
CA ARG A 69 -13.65 -13.16 -16.54
C ARG A 69 -14.41 -14.07 -15.58
N ASP A 70 -14.15 -15.37 -15.62
CA ASP A 70 -14.85 -16.33 -14.76
C ASP A 70 -14.32 -16.34 -13.32
N ASP A 71 -13.06 -15.92 -13.12
CA ASP A 71 -12.41 -15.84 -11.80
C ASP A 71 -11.47 -14.62 -11.73
N PRO A 72 -12.01 -13.40 -11.90
CA PRO A 72 -11.23 -12.19 -12.10
C PRO A 72 -10.47 -11.72 -10.85
N LEU A 73 -10.80 -12.25 -9.67
CA LEU A 73 -10.17 -11.88 -8.40
C LEU A 73 -9.24 -12.97 -7.85
N ASN A 74 -8.90 -13.96 -8.69
CA ASN A 74 -7.92 -14.99 -8.35
C ASN A 74 -6.52 -14.37 -8.18
N MET A 75 -5.93 -14.60 -7.02
CA MET A 75 -4.69 -13.93 -6.63
C MET A 75 -3.48 -14.37 -7.46
N ASP A 76 -3.46 -15.61 -7.98
CA ASP A 76 -2.39 -16.07 -8.88
C ASP A 76 -2.50 -15.39 -10.24
N TYR A 77 -3.72 -15.19 -10.76
CA TYR A 77 -3.94 -14.45 -12.01
C TYR A 77 -3.57 -12.97 -11.85
N ILE A 78 -4.00 -12.33 -10.76
CA ILE A 78 -3.61 -10.95 -10.44
C ILE A 78 -2.08 -10.85 -10.33
N ARG A 79 -1.43 -11.78 -9.62
CA ARG A 79 0.03 -11.80 -9.52
C ARG A 79 0.71 -11.90 -10.89
N GLN A 80 0.16 -12.73 -11.80
CA GLN A 80 0.70 -12.87 -13.15
C GLN A 80 0.59 -11.56 -13.94
N ILE A 81 -0.50 -10.80 -13.79
CA ILE A 81 -0.64 -9.47 -14.41
C ILE A 81 0.47 -8.51 -13.93
N PHE A 82 0.80 -8.50 -12.64
CA PHE A 82 1.89 -7.67 -12.13
C PHE A 82 3.24 -8.05 -12.78
N VAL A 83 3.47 -9.34 -13.00
CA VAL A 83 4.67 -9.84 -13.70
C VAL A 83 4.66 -9.44 -15.17
N ASP A 84 3.54 -9.63 -15.88
CA ASP A 84 3.44 -9.40 -17.33
C ASP A 84 3.53 -7.94 -17.71
N TYR A 85 3.10 -7.02 -16.82
CA TYR A 85 3.10 -5.58 -17.06
C TYR A 85 4.26 -4.82 -16.38
N ASP A 86 5.22 -5.53 -15.77
CA ASP A 86 6.36 -4.94 -15.06
C ASP A 86 5.92 -3.88 -14.01
N ILE A 87 4.88 -4.21 -13.24
CA ILE A 87 4.37 -3.37 -12.14
C ILE A 87 4.46 -4.10 -10.83
N SER A 88 4.40 -3.36 -9.74
CA SER A 88 4.41 -3.95 -8.39
C SER A 88 3.69 -3.06 -7.39
N VAL A 89 3.33 -3.62 -6.25
CA VAL A 89 2.67 -2.95 -5.14
C VAL A 89 3.18 -3.54 -3.82
N HIS A 90 3.04 -2.85 -2.71
CA HIS A 90 3.47 -3.39 -1.43
C HIS A 90 2.49 -4.45 -0.92
N TYR A 91 1.19 -4.16 -0.99
CA TYR A 91 0.15 -5.03 -0.47
C TYR A 91 -1.00 -5.21 -1.45
N ILE A 92 -1.57 -6.41 -1.46
CA ILE A 92 -2.87 -6.68 -2.09
C ILE A 92 -3.79 -7.28 -1.04
N ILE A 93 -5.05 -6.83 -0.98
CA ILE A 93 -6.10 -7.35 -0.11
C ILE A 93 -7.09 -8.12 -0.97
N ASP A 94 -7.21 -9.43 -0.72
CA ASP A 94 -8.18 -10.26 -1.42
C ASP A 94 -9.62 -10.04 -0.94
N ARG A 95 -10.57 -10.73 -1.55
CA ARG A 95 -12.01 -10.56 -1.30
C ARG A 95 -12.42 -10.92 0.13
N GLU A 96 -11.69 -11.81 0.77
CA GLU A 96 -11.87 -12.30 2.13
C GLU A 96 -11.19 -11.41 3.17
N GLY A 97 -10.45 -10.37 2.73
CA GLY A 97 -9.70 -9.48 3.59
C GLY A 97 -8.30 -9.99 3.98
N THR A 98 -7.81 -11.04 3.31
CA THR A 98 -6.43 -11.49 3.52
C THR A 98 -5.47 -10.49 2.91
N VAL A 99 -4.52 -10.01 3.69
CA VAL A 99 -3.47 -9.09 3.23
C VAL A 99 -2.27 -9.89 2.77
N ARG A 100 -1.83 -9.66 1.54
CA ARG A 100 -0.63 -10.28 0.96
C ARG A 100 0.43 -9.24 0.66
N CYS A 101 1.65 -9.52 1.09
CA CYS A 101 2.82 -8.70 0.80
C CYS A 101 3.46 -9.15 -0.53
N TYR A 102 3.53 -8.23 -1.49
CA TYR A 102 4.16 -8.44 -2.79
C TYR A 102 5.56 -7.81 -2.86
N VAL A 103 5.73 -6.65 -2.27
CA VAL A 103 7.02 -5.96 -2.12
C VAL A 103 7.13 -5.46 -0.68
N PRO A 104 8.23 -5.75 0.04
CA PRO A 104 8.45 -5.24 1.40
C PRO A 104 8.48 -3.71 1.44
N GLU A 105 8.05 -3.11 2.54
CA GLU A 105 7.98 -1.64 2.70
C GLU A 105 9.34 -0.93 2.70
N ASP A 106 10.44 -1.63 2.99
CA ASP A 106 11.80 -1.10 2.88
C ASP A 106 12.31 -1.02 1.43
N ARG A 107 11.47 -1.40 0.47
CA ARG A 107 11.68 -1.27 -0.96
C ARG A 107 10.67 -0.31 -1.58
N VAL A 108 10.92 0.15 -2.80
CA VAL A 108 10.04 1.01 -3.59
C VAL A 108 9.31 0.17 -4.63
N ALA A 109 8.01 -0.06 -4.45
CA ALA A 109 7.17 -0.70 -5.44
C ALA A 109 6.78 0.25 -6.58
N TRP A 110 6.42 -0.28 -7.75
CA TRP A 110 6.12 0.48 -8.97
C TRP A 110 4.61 0.51 -9.25
N HIS A 111 3.88 1.37 -8.54
CA HIS A 111 2.40 1.43 -8.61
C HIS A 111 1.83 2.79 -9.01
N ALA A 112 2.56 3.90 -8.72
CA ALA A 112 1.99 5.24 -8.87
C ALA A 112 2.10 5.81 -10.30
N GLY A 113 3.07 5.33 -11.10
CA GLY A 113 3.27 5.84 -12.45
C GLY A 113 3.61 7.33 -12.48
N LYS A 114 3.02 8.04 -13.48
CA LYS A 114 3.21 9.48 -13.68
C LYS A 114 2.04 10.27 -13.11
N GLY A 115 2.34 11.37 -12.44
CA GLY A 115 1.35 12.28 -11.87
C GLY A 115 1.99 13.41 -11.09
N GLU A 116 1.15 14.19 -10.41
CA GLU A 116 1.54 15.36 -9.61
C GLU A 116 0.74 15.37 -8.31
N TRP A 117 1.36 15.86 -7.21
CA TRP A 117 0.68 15.96 -5.93
C TRP A 117 1.11 17.21 -5.15
N ALA A 118 0.15 17.84 -4.47
CA ALA A 118 0.36 19.00 -3.59
C ALA A 118 1.06 20.21 -4.24
N ASN A 119 1.10 20.30 -5.57
CA ASN A 119 1.87 21.29 -6.32
C ASN A 119 3.36 21.32 -5.93
N ASP A 120 3.93 20.18 -5.55
CA ASP A 120 5.32 20.04 -5.17
C ASP A 120 6.07 19.17 -6.19
N GLU A 121 7.11 19.73 -6.80
CA GLU A 121 7.98 19.04 -7.77
C GLU A 121 8.65 17.79 -7.17
N LYS A 122 8.75 17.71 -5.84
CA LYS A 122 9.25 16.54 -5.12
C LYS A 122 8.51 15.28 -5.51
N TYR A 123 7.18 15.37 -5.70
CA TYR A 123 6.32 14.22 -5.98
C TYR A 123 6.02 14.03 -7.48
N THR A 124 6.35 15.02 -8.33
CA THR A 124 6.07 14.94 -9.77
C THR A 124 6.77 13.75 -10.40
N ASN A 125 5.99 12.76 -10.86
CA ASN A 125 6.43 11.47 -11.43
C ASN A 125 7.34 10.64 -10.51
N LYS A 126 7.26 10.85 -9.18
CA LYS A 126 8.16 10.23 -8.19
C LYS A 126 7.43 9.62 -7.00
N MET A 127 6.11 9.56 -7.02
CA MET A 127 5.29 9.13 -5.86
C MET A 127 5.63 7.72 -5.39
N ASN A 128 6.10 6.82 -6.26
CA ASN A 128 6.59 5.50 -5.85
C ASN A 128 7.62 5.57 -4.71
N HIS A 129 8.51 6.56 -4.71
CA HIS A 129 9.55 6.72 -3.68
C HIS A 129 8.99 7.15 -2.33
N TYR A 130 7.80 7.75 -2.31
CA TYR A 130 7.21 8.38 -1.12
C TYR A 130 5.92 7.71 -0.65
N ALA A 131 5.39 6.73 -1.39
CA ALA A 131 4.14 6.06 -1.03
C ALA A 131 4.31 4.57 -0.75
N ILE A 132 3.45 4.06 0.14
CA ILE A 132 3.13 2.64 0.24
C ILE A 132 1.86 2.40 -0.58
N GLY A 133 1.94 1.58 -1.63
CA GLY A 133 0.79 1.22 -2.45
C GLY A 133 0.04 0.02 -1.89
N ILE A 134 -1.28 0.10 -1.89
CA ILE A 134 -2.19 -0.97 -1.49
C ILE A 134 -3.22 -1.17 -2.58
N GLU A 135 -3.25 -2.35 -3.16
CA GLU A 135 -4.27 -2.80 -4.11
C GLU A 135 -5.39 -3.56 -3.38
N ILE A 136 -6.60 -3.40 -3.86
CA ILE A 136 -7.75 -4.17 -3.37
C ILE A 136 -8.28 -5.00 -4.54
N ALA A 137 -8.36 -6.31 -4.38
CA ALA A 137 -8.88 -7.20 -5.41
C ALA A 137 -10.38 -6.95 -5.62
N ALA A 138 -10.73 -6.16 -6.65
CA ALA A 138 -12.08 -5.72 -6.94
C ALA A 138 -12.23 -5.29 -8.41
N ILE A 139 -13.47 -5.22 -8.88
CA ILE A 139 -13.84 -4.56 -10.13
C ILE A 139 -14.54 -3.25 -9.77
N GLY A 140 -14.08 -2.14 -10.34
CA GLY A 140 -14.64 -0.82 -10.14
C GLY A 140 -16.06 -0.67 -10.73
N SER A 141 -16.59 0.56 -10.76
CA SER A 141 -17.85 0.88 -11.42
C SER A 141 -17.77 0.63 -12.93
N GLN A 142 -18.91 0.60 -13.61
CA GLN A 142 -18.93 0.51 -15.08
C GLN A 142 -18.10 1.63 -15.73
N LYS A 143 -18.17 2.83 -15.19
CA LYS A 143 -17.38 3.97 -15.65
C LYS A 143 -15.88 3.78 -15.43
N ASP A 144 -15.49 3.22 -14.27
CA ASP A 144 -14.08 2.93 -13.97
C ASP A 144 -13.52 1.87 -14.94
N MET A 145 -14.38 0.97 -15.42
CA MET A 145 -14.01 -0.17 -16.26
C MET A 145 -14.22 0.07 -17.77
N GLU A 146 -14.75 1.23 -18.20
CA GLU A 146 -15.14 1.49 -19.59
C GLU A 146 -13.99 1.38 -20.63
N ILE A 147 -12.74 1.58 -20.20
CA ILE A 147 -11.56 1.42 -21.05
C ILE A 147 -11.14 -0.05 -21.24
N TYR A 148 -11.65 -0.95 -20.42
CA TYR A 148 -11.30 -2.38 -20.41
C TYR A 148 -12.45 -3.27 -20.85
N LEU A 149 -13.71 -2.87 -20.62
CA LEU A 149 -14.90 -3.67 -20.83
C LEU A 149 -15.98 -2.83 -21.53
N THR A 150 -16.71 -3.44 -22.44
CA THR A 150 -17.96 -2.86 -22.96
C THR A 150 -19.04 -2.89 -21.87
N GLU A 151 -20.12 -2.12 -22.08
CA GLU A 151 -21.27 -2.11 -21.17
C GLU A 151 -21.90 -3.50 -21.01
N GLU A 152 -22.03 -4.25 -22.12
CA GLU A 152 -22.58 -5.61 -22.12
C GLU A 152 -21.67 -6.58 -21.36
N GLU A 153 -20.35 -6.48 -21.56
CA GLU A 153 -19.38 -7.31 -20.83
C GLU A 153 -19.41 -7.02 -19.33
N TYR A 154 -19.46 -5.73 -18.95
CA TYR A 154 -19.56 -5.34 -17.53
C TYR A 154 -20.88 -5.82 -16.90
N ALA A 155 -22.01 -5.68 -17.63
CA ALA A 155 -23.31 -6.13 -17.15
C ALA A 155 -23.39 -7.66 -16.97
N ALA A 156 -22.62 -8.42 -17.75
CA ALA A 156 -22.57 -9.88 -17.66
C ALA A 156 -21.72 -10.40 -16.48
N LEU A 157 -20.90 -9.54 -15.85
CA LEU A 157 -20.10 -9.92 -14.69
C LEU A 157 -20.98 -10.20 -13.47
N ASP A 158 -20.61 -11.21 -12.70
CA ASP A 158 -21.23 -11.47 -11.39
C ASP A 158 -20.99 -10.27 -10.45
N ASP A 159 -22.07 -9.80 -9.82
CA ASP A 159 -22.02 -8.65 -8.92
C ASP A 159 -21.12 -8.86 -7.69
N ARG A 160 -20.87 -10.13 -7.31
CA ARG A 160 -19.94 -10.46 -6.22
C ARG A 160 -18.50 -9.97 -6.44
N PHE A 161 -18.12 -9.69 -7.69
CA PHE A 161 -16.79 -9.18 -8.03
C PHE A 161 -16.71 -7.65 -8.03
N LYS A 162 -17.87 -6.97 -8.13
CA LYS A 162 -17.96 -5.51 -8.23
C LYS A 162 -17.87 -4.84 -6.86
N GLY A 163 -17.17 -3.71 -6.80
CA GLY A 163 -16.97 -2.96 -5.57
C GLY A 163 -16.15 -3.72 -4.50
N PHE A 164 -16.27 -3.32 -3.26
CA PHE A 164 -15.41 -3.77 -2.16
C PHE A 164 -16.25 -4.46 -1.09
N SER A 165 -15.71 -5.54 -0.50
CA SER A 165 -16.36 -6.26 0.59
C SER A 165 -16.12 -5.59 1.95
N ASP A 166 -16.97 -5.90 2.93
CA ASP A 166 -16.76 -5.44 4.32
C ASP A 166 -15.43 -5.94 4.87
N ALA A 167 -15.07 -7.20 4.58
CA ALA A 167 -13.80 -7.79 5.00
C ALA A 167 -12.57 -7.05 4.43
N GLN A 168 -12.66 -6.59 3.17
CA GLN A 168 -11.61 -5.77 2.57
C GLN A 168 -11.47 -4.41 3.26
N TYR A 169 -12.58 -3.73 3.55
CA TYR A 169 -12.55 -2.45 4.27
C TYR A 169 -12.00 -2.60 5.69
N ASP A 170 -12.39 -3.65 6.42
CA ASP A 170 -11.90 -3.90 7.77
C ASP A 170 -10.38 -4.15 7.78
N ALA A 171 -9.89 -4.97 6.84
CA ALA A 171 -8.47 -5.24 6.69
C ALA A 171 -7.69 -3.99 6.24
N LEU A 172 -8.21 -3.24 5.25
CA LEU A 172 -7.60 -2.03 4.72
C LEU A 172 -7.48 -0.95 5.80
N LYS A 173 -8.56 -0.74 6.58
CA LYS A 173 -8.54 0.24 7.67
C LYS A 173 -7.43 -0.05 8.67
N LEU A 174 -7.34 -1.29 9.15
CA LEU A 174 -6.31 -1.71 10.11
C LEU A 174 -4.90 -1.57 9.51
N LEU A 175 -4.71 -1.94 8.24
CA LEU A 175 -3.42 -1.84 7.55
C LEU A 175 -3.00 -0.37 7.37
N VAL A 176 -3.92 0.51 6.95
CA VAL A 176 -3.66 1.95 6.81
C VAL A 176 -3.32 2.58 8.16
N GLU A 177 -4.08 2.28 9.21
CA GLU A 177 -3.81 2.76 10.58
C GLU A 177 -2.43 2.32 11.07
N ASP A 178 -2.02 1.08 10.81
CA ASP A 178 -0.71 0.55 11.18
C ASP A 178 0.42 1.25 10.40
N ILE A 179 0.31 1.37 9.08
CA ILE A 179 1.30 2.06 8.24
C ILE A 179 1.45 3.52 8.69
N CYS A 180 0.32 4.22 8.84
CA CYS A 180 0.31 5.61 9.28
C CYS A 180 0.99 5.78 10.65
N ALA A 181 0.69 4.91 11.61
CA ALA A 181 1.29 4.94 12.94
C ALA A 181 2.81 4.65 12.93
N ARG A 182 3.25 3.68 12.11
CA ARG A 182 4.68 3.29 12.02
C ARG A 182 5.55 4.35 11.37
N TYR A 183 5.03 5.01 10.34
CA TYR A 183 5.79 6.02 9.58
C TYR A 183 5.51 7.46 10.01
N GLY A 184 4.52 7.67 10.91
CA GLY A 184 4.10 9.01 11.34
C GLY A 184 3.36 9.78 10.25
N ILE A 185 2.68 9.06 9.36
CA ILE A 185 1.84 9.62 8.29
C ILE A 185 0.50 10.02 8.91
N PRO A 186 -0.01 11.25 8.68
CA PRO A 186 -1.37 11.60 9.11
C PRO A 186 -2.41 10.70 8.43
N ALA A 187 -3.36 10.17 9.21
CA ALA A 187 -4.45 9.35 8.68
C ALA A 187 -5.61 10.23 8.18
N ASP A 188 -5.37 10.98 7.12
CA ASP A 188 -6.32 11.92 6.49
C ASP A 188 -6.26 11.82 4.96
N ARG A 189 -7.18 12.55 4.26
CA ARG A 189 -7.27 12.53 2.79
C ARG A 189 -6.13 13.26 2.09
N ASP A 190 -5.32 14.02 2.80
CA ASP A 190 -4.15 14.69 2.22
C ASP A 190 -2.94 13.74 2.15
N HIS A 191 -2.95 12.64 2.92
CA HIS A 191 -1.83 11.68 3.01
C HIS A 191 -2.21 10.24 2.65
N VAL A 192 -3.47 9.87 2.80
CA VAL A 192 -4.02 8.59 2.30
C VAL A 192 -4.84 8.92 1.05
N ILE A 193 -4.24 8.70 -0.11
CA ILE A 193 -4.74 9.18 -1.40
C ILE A 193 -5.15 8.04 -2.32
N GLY A 194 -6.01 8.31 -3.29
CA GLY A 194 -6.28 7.42 -4.41
C GLY A 194 -5.27 7.64 -5.54
N HIS A 195 -5.09 6.66 -6.39
CA HIS A 195 -4.27 6.82 -7.59
C HIS A 195 -4.81 7.93 -8.51
N GLN A 196 -6.13 8.04 -8.62
CA GLN A 196 -6.83 9.10 -9.38
C GLN A 196 -6.53 10.52 -8.86
N ASP A 197 -6.22 10.68 -7.58
CA ASP A 197 -5.89 11.97 -7.01
C ASP A 197 -4.50 12.46 -7.47
N TYR A 198 -3.60 11.50 -7.70
CA TYR A 198 -2.23 11.74 -8.16
C TYR A 198 -2.09 11.78 -9.67
N SER A 199 -2.74 10.85 -10.38
CA SER A 199 -2.61 10.68 -11.82
C SER A 199 -3.94 10.92 -12.55
N PRO A 200 -4.05 11.97 -13.38
CA PRO A 200 -5.28 12.27 -14.13
C PRO A 200 -5.70 11.19 -15.14
N SER A 201 -4.80 10.26 -15.47
CA SER A 201 -5.05 9.14 -16.37
C SER A 201 -5.59 7.90 -15.68
N LYS A 202 -5.78 7.97 -14.36
CA LYS A 202 -6.22 6.87 -13.52
C LYS A 202 -7.56 7.19 -12.85
N ASN A 203 -8.31 6.15 -12.55
CA ASN A 203 -9.62 6.26 -11.92
C ASN A 203 -9.77 5.39 -10.65
N ASP A 204 -8.73 4.68 -10.25
CA ASP A 204 -8.71 3.85 -9.05
C ASP A 204 -8.40 4.70 -7.79
N PRO A 205 -9.00 4.39 -6.62
CA PRO A 205 -9.88 3.25 -6.33
C PRO A 205 -11.32 3.41 -6.81
N GLY A 206 -11.68 4.49 -7.52
CA GLY A 206 -12.93 4.66 -8.24
C GLY A 206 -14.15 5.08 -7.42
N GLU A 207 -15.30 5.16 -8.12
CA GLU A 207 -16.55 5.70 -7.55
C GLU A 207 -17.19 4.81 -6.49
N LEU A 208 -16.91 3.50 -6.51
CA LEU A 208 -17.47 2.55 -5.54
C LEU A 208 -16.71 2.51 -4.22
N PHE A 209 -15.59 3.24 -4.12
CA PHE A 209 -14.77 3.24 -2.92
C PHE A 209 -15.27 4.24 -1.88
N ASP A 210 -15.58 3.74 -0.69
CA ASP A 210 -16.07 4.56 0.44
C ASP A 210 -14.93 4.92 1.40
N TRP A 211 -14.39 6.12 1.23
CA TRP A 211 -13.31 6.67 2.07
C TRP A 211 -13.68 6.76 3.56
N SER A 212 -14.96 6.95 3.87
CA SER A 212 -15.42 7.07 5.26
C SER A 212 -15.25 5.77 6.06
N ARG A 213 -15.08 4.64 5.37
CA ARG A 213 -14.84 3.33 5.96
C ARG A 213 -13.44 3.17 6.54
N ILE A 214 -12.45 3.92 6.03
CA ILE A 214 -11.04 3.75 6.37
C ILE A 214 -10.41 4.95 7.07
N LEU A 215 -10.97 6.14 6.90
CA LEU A 215 -10.46 7.37 7.52
C LEU A 215 -11.48 7.96 8.51
N PRO A 216 -11.03 8.53 9.64
CA PRO A 216 -11.89 9.25 10.54
C PRO A 216 -12.47 10.50 9.85
N HIS A 217 -13.70 10.89 10.25
CA HIS A 217 -14.35 12.12 9.81
C HIS A 217 -13.76 13.35 10.50
#